data_a181afe50fa800a18a1555b81ab748b5
#
_entry.id   a181afe50fa800a18a1555b81ab748b5
#
_cell.length_a   1.000
_cell.length_b   1.000
_cell.length_c   1.000
_cell.angle_alpha   90.00
_cell.angle_beta   90.00
_cell.angle_gamma   90.00
#
_symmetry.space_group_name_H-M   'P 1'
#
loop_
_entity.id
_entity.type
_entity.pdbx_description
1 polymer ?
#
loop_
_entity_poly.entity_id
_entity_poly.type
_entity_poly.pdbx_seq_one_letter_code
_entity_poly.pdbx_strand_id
1 'polypeptide(L)'
;MSEMDTLSYMEKLLKALADANRLRILAAVQDGALCVCQLMGILGLSQSTVSKHLSVLKEAGLLVEEPRGKRSFYSLPAQYPSPFVSAVMNAVLQELKAHPDITEDRRLAEFLRELRIETVEAARNVRKKRKMLQLL
;
A
#
# COMPACT_ATOMS: atom_id res chain seq x y z
N MET A 1 -11.04 -22.64 -11.29
CA MET A 1 -9.73 -22.13 -10.87
C MET A 1 -8.76 -22.17 -12.01
N SER A 2 -7.90 -21.23 -12.05
CA SER A 2 -7.01 -21.07 -13.17
C SER A 2 -6.03 -22.24 -13.35
N GLU A 3 -5.49 -22.32 -14.54
CA GLU A 3 -4.47 -23.28 -14.94
C GLU A 3 -3.11 -23.03 -14.29
N MET A 4 -2.99 -21.97 -13.46
CA MET A 4 -1.73 -21.61 -12.83
C MET A 4 -1.34 -22.70 -11.83
N ASP A 5 -0.17 -23.29 -12.03
CA ASP A 5 0.30 -24.29 -11.09
C ASP A 5 0.71 -23.67 -9.76
N THR A 6 0.79 -24.51 -8.73
CA THR A 6 1.07 -24.08 -7.37
C THR A 6 2.42 -23.39 -7.25
N LEU A 7 3.44 -23.84 -7.95
CA LEU A 7 4.77 -23.24 -7.87
C LEU A 7 4.78 -21.83 -8.44
N SER A 8 4.14 -21.62 -9.60
CA SER A 8 4.02 -20.28 -10.20
C SER A 8 3.26 -19.31 -9.31
N TYR A 9 2.18 -19.78 -8.70
CA TYR A 9 1.39 -19.00 -7.79
C TYR A 9 2.18 -18.61 -6.55
N MET A 10 2.90 -19.57 -5.95
CA MET A 10 3.74 -19.34 -4.78
C MET A 10 4.85 -18.34 -5.08
N GLU A 11 5.49 -18.47 -6.23
CA GLU A 11 6.54 -17.55 -6.65
C GLU A 11 6.00 -16.13 -6.77
N LYS A 12 4.85 -15.97 -7.42
CA LYS A 12 4.20 -14.66 -7.57
C LYS A 12 3.86 -14.03 -6.22
N LEU A 13 3.27 -14.82 -5.34
CA LEU A 13 2.91 -14.37 -3.98
C LEU A 13 4.14 -13.93 -3.21
N LEU A 14 5.16 -14.77 -3.16
CA LEU A 14 6.36 -14.48 -2.38
C LEU A 14 7.15 -13.30 -2.94
N LYS A 15 7.21 -13.16 -4.26
CA LYS A 15 7.83 -11.99 -4.89
C LYS A 15 7.09 -10.71 -4.54
N ALA A 16 5.77 -10.75 -4.50
CA ALA A 16 4.97 -9.59 -4.13
C ALA A 16 5.27 -9.14 -2.70
N LEU A 17 5.55 -10.08 -1.80
CA LEU A 17 5.87 -9.79 -0.40
C LEU A 17 7.33 -9.42 -0.17
N ALA A 18 8.22 -9.71 -1.11
CA ALA A 18 9.66 -9.54 -0.93
C ALA A 18 10.15 -8.13 -1.26
N ASP A 19 9.51 -7.12 -0.67
CA ASP A 19 9.90 -5.72 -0.86
C ASP A 19 9.43 -4.92 0.36
N ALA A 20 10.32 -4.15 0.97
CA ALA A 20 10.03 -3.39 2.18
C ALA A 20 8.88 -2.40 1.99
N ASN A 21 8.84 -1.71 0.86
CA ASN A 21 7.78 -0.74 0.60
C ASN A 21 6.42 -1.41 0.41
N ARG A 22 6.40 -2.58 -0.23
CA ARG A 22 5.14 -3.33 -0.37
C ARG A 22 4.64 -3.84 0.97
N LEU A 23 5.54 -4.29 1.85
CA LEU A 23 5.16 -4.68 3.21
C LEU A 23 4.59 -3.48 3.98
N ARG A 24 5.19 -2.31 3.85
CA ARG A 24 4.70 -1.08 4.48
C ARG A 24 3.31 -0.69 3.96
N ILE A 25 3.07 -0.83 2.66
CA ILE A 25 1.75 -0.56 2.07
C ILE A 25 0.69 -1.47 2.70
N LEU A 26 0.96 -2.77 2.74
CA LEU A 26 0.01 -3.75 3.30
C LEU A 26 -0.32 -3.42 4.76
N ALA A 27 0.68 -3.10 5.54
CA ALA A 27 0.50 -2.73 6.94
C ALA A 27 -0.31 -1.41 7.07
N ALA A 28 -0.05 -0.43 6.20
CA ALA A 28 -0.72 0.86 6.27
C ALA A 28 -2.21 0.76 5.94
N VAL A 29 -2.59 -0.09 4.99
CA VAL A 29 -4.00 -0.23 4.57
C VAL A 29 -4.81 -1.19 5.44
N GLN A 30 -4.18 -1.89 6.39
CA GLN A 30 -4.90 -2.88 7.20
C GLN A 30 -5.97 -2.26 8.09
N ASP A 31 -5.84 -0.99 8.44
CA ASP A 31 -6.80 -0.29 9.30
C ASP A 31 -7.83 0.50 8.49
N GLY A 32 -7.76 0.48 7.17
CA GLY A 32 -8.69 1.19 6.30
C GLY A 32 -8.07 1.53 4.96
N ALA A 33 -8.90 1.80 3.98
CA ALA A 33 -8.47 2.11 2.62
C ALA A 33 -7.66 3.41 2.55
N LEU A 34 -6.69 3.44 1.64
CA LEU A 34 -5.86 4.61 1.36
C LEU A 34 -5.76 4.81 -0.15
N CYS A 35 -5.71 6.06 -0.59
CA CYS A 35 -5.47 6.39 -2.00
C CYS A 35 -3.97 6.57 -2.24
N VAL A 36 -3.59 6.69 -3.52
CA VAL A 36 -2.18 6.84 -3.93
C VAL A 36 -1.52 8.04 -3.24
N CYS A 37 -2.19 9.19 -3.20
CA CYS A 37 -1.60 10.40 -2.60
C CYS A 37 -1.31 10.23 -1.12
N GLN A 38 -2.15 9.52 -0.38
CA GLN A 38 -1.92 9.24 1.03
C GLN A 38 -0.71 8.30 1.20
N LEU A 39 -0.64 7.26 0.37
CA LEU A 39 0.49 6.32 0.38
C LEU A 39 1.81 7.01 0.01
N MET A 40 1.78 7.94 -0.93
CA MET A 40 2.96 8.74 -1.27
C MET A 40 3.45 9.53 -0.06
N GLY A 41 2.54 10.10 0.71
CA GLY A 41 2.87 10.84 1.93
C GLY A 41 3.49 9.95 3.00
N ILE A 42 2.97 8.73 3.16
CA ILE A 42 3.46 7.78 4.15
C ILE A 42 4.85 7.24 3.76
N LEU A 43 5.01 6.85 2.50
CA LEU A 43 6.21 6.17 2.04
C LEU A 43 7.32 7.11 1.58
N GLY A 44 6.98 8.35 1.23
CA GLY A 44 7.95 9.28 0.67
C GLY A 44 8.38 8.91 -0.75
N LEU A 45 7.52 8.25 -1.51
CA LEU A 45 7.81 7.77 -2.86
C LEU A 45 6.99 8.54 -3.90
N SER A 46 7.46 8.48 -5.16
CA SER A 46 6.74 9.09 -6.28
C SER A 46 5.45 8.32 -6.60
N GLN A 47 4.55 8.99 -7.30
CA GLN A 47 3.29 8.37 -7.73
C GLN A 47 3.53 7.13 -8.58
N SER A 48 4.46 7.20 -9.54
CA SER A 48 4.74 6.07 -10.42
C SER A 48 5.27 4.86 -9.65
N THR A 49 6.13 5.08 -8.67
CA THR A 49 6.69 4.01 -7.84
C THR A 49 5.60 3.37 -6.98
N VAL A 50 4.78 4.18 -6.30
CA VAL A 50 3.66 3.67 -5.50
C VAL A 50 2.70 2.88 -6.38
N SER A 51 2.34 3.41 -7.55
CA SER A 51 1.42 2.72 -8.46
C SER A 51 1.93 1.37 -8.92
N LYS A 52 3.25 1.24 -9.18
CA LYS A 52 3.86 -0.05 -9.54
C LYS A 52 3.74 -1.06 -8.40
N HIS A 53 4.02 -0.64 -7.18
CA HIS A 53 3.88 -1.51 -6.00
C HIS A 53 2.42 -1.95 -5.81
N LEU A 54 1.48 -1.04 -5.99
CA LEU A 54 0.06 -1.36 -5.86
C LEU A 54 -0.39 -2.38 -6.92
N SER A 55 0.10 -2.24 -8.15
CA SER A 55 -0.20 -3.20 -9.22
C SER A 55 0.32 -4.60 -8.88
N VAL A 56 1.55 -4.71 -8.41
CA VAL A 56 2.15 -5.99 -8.01
C VAL A 56 1.31 -6.66 -6.92
N LEU A 57 0.93 -5.91 -5.89
CA LEU A 57 0.13 -6.43 -4.78
C LEU A 57 -1.28 -6.82 -5.21
N LYS A 58 -1.89 -6.02 -6.07
CA LYS A 58 -3.23 -6.30 -6.59
C LYS A 58 -3.23 -7.56 -7.44
N GLU A 59 -2.25 -7.73 -8.33
CA GLU A 59 -2.15 -8.93 -9.17
C GLU A 59 -1.92 -10.19 -8.35
N ALA A 60 -1.27 -10.09 -7.21
CA ALA A 60 -1.04 -11.23 -6.32
C ALA A 60 -2.26 -11.53 -5.43
N GLY A 61 -3.33 -10.73 -5.53
CA GLY A 61 -4.53 -10.94 -4.72
C GLY A 61 -4.43 -10.43 -3.30
N LEU A 62 -3.46 -9.55 -3.02
CA LEU A 62 -3.20 -9.04 -1.67
C LEU A 62 -3.85 -7.68 -1.41
N LEU A 63 -4.31 -7.01 -2.46
CA LEU A 63 -5.02 -5.73 -2.38
C LEU A 63 -6.22 -5.75 -3.32
N VAL A 64 -7.23 -4.97 -2.94
CA VAL A 64 -8.34 -4.64 -3.82
C VAL A 64 -8.37 -3.14 -4.05
N GLU A 65 -8.80 -2.76 -5.23
CA GLU A 65 -8.94 -1.37 -5.63
C GLU A 65 -10.42 -1.02 -5.74
N GLU A 66 -10.78 0.12 -5.14
CA GLU A 66 -12.16 0.63 -5.18
C GLU A 66 -12.14 2.06 -5.73
N PRO A 67 -12.72 2.28 -6.91
CA PRO A 67 -12.85 3.65 -7.43
C PRO A 67 -13.83 4.46 -6.58
N ARG A 68 -13.45 5.71 -6.27
CA ARG A 68 -14.29 6.69 -5.59
C ARG A 68 -14.12 8.04 -6.27
N GLY A 69 -15.02 8.37 -7.18
CA GLY A 69 -14.89 9.58 -7.99
C GLY A 69 -13.66 9.50 -8.89
N LYS A 70 -12.79 10.48 -8.78
CA LYS A 70 -11.57 10.57 -9.60
C LYS A 70 -10.39 9.77 -9.05
N ARG A 71 -10.54 9.17 -7.88
CA ARG A 71 -9.45 8.48 -7.19
C ARG A 71 -9.78 7.02 -6.98
N SER A 72 -8.72 6.22 -6.82
CA SER A 72 -8.84 4.82 -6.42
C SER A 72 -8.30 4.67 -5.01
N PHE A 73 -9.00 3.89 -4.21
CA PHE A 73 -8.61 3.54 -2.85
C PHE A 73 -8.25 2.08 -2.80
N TYR A 74 -7.25 1.76 -2.00
CA TYR A 74 -6.70 0.40 -1.90
C TYR A 74 -6.85 -0.10 -0.48
N SER A 75 -7.28 -1.33 -0.33
CA SER A 75 -7.48 -1.96 0.98
C SER A 75 -7.16 -3.44 0.91
N LEU A 76 -7.07 -4.08 2.08
CA LEU A 76 -6.96 -5.52 2.12
C LEU A 76 -8.29 -6.13 1.65
N PRO A 77 -8.24 -7.26 0.92
CA PRO A 77 -9.47 -7.91 0.47
C PRO A 77 -10.26 -8.46 1.67
N ALA A 78 -11.60 -8.53 1.53
CA ALA A 78 -12.44 -9.14 2.54
C ALA A 78 -12.13 -10.64 2.66
N GLN A 79 -11.80 -11.28 1.55
CA GLN A 79 -11.37 -12.68 1.50
C GLN A 79 -10.15 -12.80 0.60
N TYR A 80 -9.11 -13.46 1.11
CA TYR A 80 -7.92 -13.75 0.30
C TYR A 80 -8.23 -14.90 -0.68
N PRO A 81 -7.39 -15.05 -1.73
CA PRO A 81 -7.62 -16.09 -2.75
C PRO A 81 -7.69 -17.52 -2.21
N SER A 82 -7.05 -17.78 -1.08
CA SER A 82 -7.06 -19.12 -0.47
C SER A 82 -6.80 -19.03 1.03
N PRO A 83 -7.12 -20.09 1.79
CA PRO A 83 -6.75 -20.16 3.21
C PRO A 83 -5.24 -20.03 3.44
N PHE A 84 -4.43 -20.53 2.52
CA PHE A 84 -2.98 -20.40 2.61
C PHE A 84 -2.55 -18.93 2.56
N VAL A 85 -3.07 -18.16 1.62
CA VAL A 85 -2.75 -16.73 1.49
C VAL A 85 -3.21 -15.98 2.73
N SER A 86 -4.40 -16.29 3.24
CA SER A 86 -4.91 -15.71 4.47
C SER A 86 -3.95 -15.96 5.64
N ALA A 87 -3.47 -17.21 5.79
CA ALA A 87 -2.54 -17.58 6.84
C ALA A 87 -1.20 -16.83 6.72
N VAL A 88 -0.67 -16.75 5.48
CA VAL A 88 0.58 -16.02 5.21
C VAL A 88 0.41 -14.54 5.56
N MET A 89 -0.67 -13.91 5.13
CA MET A 89 -0.90 -12.49 5.39
C MET A 89 -1.09 -12.20 6.87
N ASN A 90 -1.83 -13.05 7.58
CA ASN A 90 -1.97 -12.89 9.03
C ASN A 90 -0.63 -12.98 9.73
N ALA A 91 0.21 -13.93 9.34
CA ALA A 91 1.54 -14.09 9.90
C ALA A 91 2.44 -12.88 9.60
N VAL A 92 2.43 -12.41 8.35
CA VAL A 92 3.22 -11.25 7.92
C VAL A 92 2.82 -10.00 8.71
N LEU A 93 1.53 -9.69 8.76
CA LEU A 93 1.04 -8.49 9.45
C LEU A 93 1.30 -8.56 10.95
N GLN A 94 1.17 -9.74 11.55
CA GLN A 94 1.46 -9.95 12.96
C GLN A 94 2.94 -9.72 13.27
N GLU A 95 3.83 -10.21 12.42
CA GLU A 95 5.27 -10.04 12.60
C GLU A 95 5.69 -8.57 12.44
N LEU A 96 5.07 -7.85 11.51
CA LEU A 96 5.37 -6.44 11.27
C LEU A 96 4.86 -5.50 12.37
N LYS A 97 3.89 -5.94 13.14
CA LYS A 97 3.14 -5.10 14.08
C LYS A 97 4.02 -4.33 15.05
N ALA A 98 5.08 -4.95 15.55
CA ALA A 98 5.96 -4.35 16.55
C ALA A 98 7.08 -3.49 15.94
N HIS A 99 7.25 -3.49 14.61
CA HIS A 99 8.32 -2.73 13.99
C HIS A 99 8.06 -1.22 14.11
N PRO A 100 9.04 -0.41 14.56
CA PRO A 100 8.83 1.01 14.77
C PRO A 100 8.36 1.77 13.55
N ASP A 101 8.91 1.46 12.37
CA ASP A 101 8.51 2.13 11.13
C ASP A 101 7.06 1.82 10.76
N ILE A 102 6.62 0.59 11.01
CA ILE A 102 5.24 0.18 10.75
C ILE A 102 4.28 0.90 11.72
N THR A 103 4.67 1.01 12.98
CA THR A 103 3.87 1.74 13.97
C THR A 103 3.68 3.19 13.56
N GLU A 104 4.76 3.84 13.12
CA GLU A 104 4.73 5.23 12.66
C GLU A 104 3.90 5.37 11.39
N ASP A 105 4.09 4.50 10.41
CA ASP A 105 3.31 4.49 9.17
C ASP A 105 1.81 4.39 9.46
N ARG A 106 1.42 3.52 10.39
CA ARG A 106 0.01 3.32 10.74
C ARG A 106 -0.58 4.54 11.43
N ARG A 107 0.19 5.21 12.28
CA ARG A 107 -0.24 6.48 12.91
C ARG A 107 -0.43 7.57 11.87
N LEU A 108 0.51 7.69 10.96
CA LEU A 108 0.42 8.68 9.88
C LEU A 108 -0.76 8.38 8.96
N ALA A 109 -0.99 7.10 8.65
CA ALA A 109 -2.13 6.69 7.84
C ALA A 109 -3.46 7.09 8.50
N GLU A 110 -3.59 6.87 9.81
CA GLU A 110 -4.77 7.26 10.56
C GLU A 110 -4.99 8.77 10.50
N PHE A 111 -3.94 9.54 10.70
CA PHE A 111 -3.99 11.01 10.62
C PHE A 111 -4.43 11.47 9.22
N LEU A 112 -3.83 10.88 8.17
CA LEU A 112 -4.14 11.25 6.79
C LEU A 112 -5.58 10.90 6.39
N ARG A 113 -6.15 9.82 6.94
CA ARG A 113 -7.55 9.46 6.68
C ARG A 113 -8.52 10.51 7.22
N GLU A 114 -8.14 11.22 8.28
CA GLU A 114 -8.97 12.26 8.87
C GLU A 114 -8.89 13.58 8.11
N LEU A 115 -7.84 13.77 7.30
CA LEU A 115 -7.69 14.97 6.49
C LEU A 115 -8.47 14.85 5.19
N ARG A 116 -8.89 16.00 4.66
CA ARG A 116 -9.45 16.05 3.32
C ARG A 116 -8.37 15.71 2.30
N ILE A 117 -8.72 14.94 1.30
CA ILE A 117 -7.77 14.49 0.26
C ILE A 117 -7.13 15.70 -0.44
N GLU A 118 -7.90 16.76 -0.69
CA GLU A 118 -7.40 17.98 -1.32
C GLU A 118 -6.28 18.61 -0.49
N THR A 119 -6.38 18.55 0.83
CA THR A 119 -5.35 19.06 1.74
C THR A 119 -4.06 18.24 1.62
N VAL A 120 -4.19 16.92 1.53
CA VAL A 120 -3.04 16.01 1.37
C VAL A 120 -2.32 16.30 0.05
N GLU A 121 -3.08 16.45 -1.04
CA GLU A 121 -2.52 16.76 -2.37
C GLU A 121 -1.84 18.13 -2.39
N ALA A 122 -2.45 19.15 -1.77
CA ALA A 122 -1.89 20.49 -1.71
C ALA A 122 -0.56 20.50 -0.96
N ALA A 123 -0.47 19.82 0.17
CA ALA A 123 0.77 19.72 0.95
C ALA A 123 1.88 19.05 0.12
N ARG A 124 1.56 18.01 -0.62
CA ARG A 124 2.51 17.34 -1.51
C ARG A 124 3.03 18.30 -2.58
N ASN A 125 2.14 19.05 -3.18
CA ASN A 125 2.51 20.00 -4.24
C ASN A 125 3.43 21.11 -3.70
N VAL A 126 3.21 21.57 -2.50
CA VAL A 126 4.07 22.57 -1.84
C VAL A 126 5.47 21.99 -1.64
N ARG A 127 5.58 20.75 -1.15
CA ARG A 127 6.88 20.09 -0.96
C ARG A 127 7.62 19.95 -2.30
N LYS A 128 6.91 19.56 -3.34
CA LYS A 128 7.49 19.39 -4.66
C LYS A 128 8.02 20.71 -5.19
N LYS A 129 7.27 21.79 -5.05
CA LYS A 129 7.69 23.13 -5.47
C LYS A 129 8.92 23.60 -4.69
N ARG A 130 8.96 23.36 -3.39
CA ARG A 130 10.13 23.70 -2.57
C ARG A 130 11.38 22.99 -3.04
N LYS A 131 11.29 21.69 -3.33
CA LYS A 131 12.43 20.93 -3.85
C LYS A 131 12.92 21.49 -5.16
N MET A 132 12.03 21.84 -6.06
CA MET A 132 12.40 22.44 -7.34
C MET A 132 13.12 23.76 -7.16
N LEU A 133 12.63 24.62 -6.27
CA LEU A 133 13.27 25.91 -5.97
C LEU A 133 14.66 25.74 -5.37
N GLN A 134 14.90 24.71 -4.59
CA GLN A 134 16.20 24.42 -3.99
C GLN A 134 17.23 23.96 -5.02
N LEU A 135 16.78 23.46 -6.18
CA LEU A 135 17.66 23.02 -7.25
C LEU A 135 18.12 24.17 -8.17
N LEU A 136 17.50 25.33 -8.06
CA LEU A 136 17.85 26.51 -8.82
C LEU A 136 18.97 27.28 -8.11
#